data_7b56537d372f2ed6f6c83e9ea70fd8b4
#
_entry.id   7b56537d372f2ed6f6c83e9ea70fd8b4
#
_cell.length_a   1.000
_cell.length_b   1.000
_cell.length_c   1.000
_cell.angle_alpha   90.00
_cell.angle_beta   90.00
_cell.angle_gamma   90.00
#
_symmetry.space_group_name_H-M   'P 1'
#
loop_
_entity.id
_entity.type
_entity.pdbx_description
1 polymer ?
#
loop_
_entity_poly.entity_id
_entity_poly.type
_entity_poly.pdbx_seq_one_letter_code
_entity_poly.pdbx_strand_id
1 'polypeptide(L)'
;ELNAIQRSNPEMQKRAANAIRGMVESDFNKIVSIHDHGAGGHLNCLSELVEDTGGKINLDKLPVGDPTLSAKEIIGNESQERMGLVIAEKHINTLQKIAERERSPMYTVGDVTGNNRFTFESKTSGDTPMDLALDDMFGSSPKTIMTDKTVQRNYKNPRYKTKNLHIYLEQVLQLEAVACKDWSTNKVDRCVGGKVAKQQCVGPLQIPLNNVGVMALDYNGKEGIATSIGHAPISGLINSKAGSRNSITEALTNIIWAPLKDNIKSVSLSANWMWPCKNEGEDARLYEAVEAISMFSIELGNNVPTGKDSLSMKQRYSDEEVISPGTVIITAAGNC
;
A
#
# COMPACT_ATOMS: atom_id res chain seq x y z
N GLU A 1 21.76 -7.46 -3.89
CA GLU A 1 21.81 -6.40 -2.86
C GLU A 1 20.41 -5.81 -2.65
N LEU A 2 19.94 -5.76 -1.41
CA LEU A 2 18.60 -5.25 -1.08
C LEU A 2 18.39 -3.80 -1.57
N ASN A 3 19.43 -2.99 -1.57
CA ASN A 3 19.37 -1.59 -2.02
C ASN A 3 19.20 -1.43 -3.55
N ALA A 4 19.33 -2.50 -4.33
CA ALA A 4 19.16 -2.43 -5.78
C ALA A 4 17.68 -2.40 -6.19
N ILE A 5 16.77 -2.88 -5.35
CA ILE A 5 15.33 -2.97 -5.61
C ILE A 5 14.64 -1.65 -5.27
N GLN A 6 14.94 -1.08 -4.12
CA GLN A 6 14.32 0.15 -3.59
C GLN A 6 15.24 1.36 -3.84
N ARG A 7 15.31 1.83 -5.07
CA ARG A 7 16.12 3.00 -5.44
C ARG A 7 15.31 4.28 -5.40
N SER A 8 15.86 5.30 -4.74
CA SER A 8 15.26 6.63 -4.76
C SER A 8 15.65 7.37 -6.04
N ASN A 9 14.69 7.59 -6.93
CA ASN A 9 14.85 8.43 -8.10
C ASN A 9 13.64 9.38 -8.26
N PRO A 10 13.56 10.45 -7.44
CA PRO A 10 12.41 11.34 -7.42
C PRO A 10 12.20 12.09 -8.74
N GLU A 11 13.26 12.35 -9.50
CA GLU A 11 13.13 12.99 -10.81
C GLU A 11 12.43 12.09 -11.82
N MET A 12 12.81 10.82 -11.91
CA MET A 12 12.19 9.86 -12.81
C MET A 12 10.73 9.61 -12.43
N GLN A 13 10.46 9.42 -11.14
CA GLN A 13 9.12 9.29 -10.61
C GLN A 13 8.24 10.49 -10.97
N LYS A 14 8.75 11.71 -10.77
CA LYS A 14 8.00 12.92 -11.09
C LYS A 14 7.71 13.09 -12.57
N ARG A 15 8.66 12.77 -13.44
CA ARG A 15 8.49 12.81 -14.89
C ARG A 15 7.41 11.82 -15.35
N ALA A 16 7.47 10.57 -14.89
CA ALA A 16 6.45 9.56 -15.18
C ALA A 16 5.06 9.97 -14.68
N ALA A 17 4.97 10.43 -13.44
CA ALA A 17 3.72 10.93 -12.87
C ALA A 17 3.14 12.10 -13.67
N ASN A 18 3.95 13.06 -14.11
CA ASN A 18 3.49 14.20 -14.92
C ASN A 18 2.97 13.76 -16.29
N ALA A 19 3.64 12.80 -16.94
CA ALA A 19 3.19 12.28 -18.23
C ALA A 19 1.83 11.58 -18.11
N ILE A 20 1.65 10.76 -17.07
CA ILE A 20 0.38 10.09 -16.78
C ILE A 20 -0.72 11.10 -16.47
N ARG A 21 -0.46 12.07 -15.59
CA ARG A 21 -1.41 13.12 -15.23
C ARG A 21 -1.82 13.96 -16.44
N GLY A 22 -0.89 14.28 -17.32
CA GLY A 22 -1.18 15.02 -18.57
C GLY A 22 -2.19 14.31 -19.47
N MET A 23 -2.28 12.97 -19.38
CA MET A 23 -3.30 12.18 -20.08
C MET A 23 -4.58 12.01 -19.26
N VAL A 24 -4.45 11.65 -17.99
CA VAL A 24 -5.58 11.34 -17.10
C VAL A 24 -6.42 12.56 -16.78
N GLU A 25 -5.79 13.72 -16.59
CA GLU A 25 -6.45 15.01 -16.28
C GLU A 25 -6.94 15.75 -17.53
N SER A 26 -6.77 15.18 -18.73
CA SER A 26 -7.36 15.71 -19.95
C SER A 26 -8.87 15.43 -20.01
N ASP A 27 -9.60 16.19 -20.86
CA ASP A 27 -11.05 16.01 -21.06
C ASP A 27 -11.44 14.57 -21.42
N PHE A 28 -10.51 13.83 -22.02
CA PHE A 28 -10.70 12.42 -22.39
C PHE A 28 -9.48 11.60 -22.02
N ASN A 29 -9.52 10.91 -20.90
CA ASN A 29 -8.50 9.91 -20.58
C ASN A 29 -8.51 8.79 -21.64
N LYS A 30 -7.36 8.55 -22.27
CA LYS A 30 -7.15 7.54 -23.33
C LYS A 30 -6.46 6.28 -22.83
N ILE A 31 -6.00 6.27 -21.58
CA ILE A 31 -5.40 5.10 -20.96
C ILE A 31 -6.52 4.11 -20.64
N VAL A 32 -6.39 2.88 -21.11
CA VAL A 32 -7.35 1.80 -20.89
C VAL A 32 -7.10 1.15 -19.53
N SER A 33 -5.84 0.80 -19.27
CA SER A 33 -5.39 0.27 -17.97
C SER A 33 -3.95 0.70 -17.71
N ILE A 34 -3.56 0.72 -16.43
CA ILE A 34 -2.24 1.13 -15.99
C ILE A 34 -1.85 0.31 -14.76
N HIS A 35 -0.59 -0.10 -14.69
CA HIS A 35 -0.02 -0.84 -13.58
C HIS A 35 1.41 -0.37 -13.29
N ASP A 36 1.84 -0.45 -12.04
CA ASP A 36 3.21 -0.12 -11.66
C ASP A 36 4.17 -1.29 -11.93
N HIS A 37 5.47 -0.96 -12.06
CA HIS A 37 6.53 -1.95 -12.08
C HIS A 37 7.05 -2.18 -10.67
N GLY A 38 6.55 -3.24 -10.03
CA GLY A 38 7.00 -3.69 -8.72
C GLY A 38 7.77 -5.01 -8.80
N ALA A 39 7.55 -5.87 -7.81
CA ALA A 39 8.12 -7.20 -7.73
C ALA A 39 7.74 -8.04 -8.96
N GLY A 40 8.70 -8.82 -9.47
CA GLY A 40 8.54 -9.60 -10.71
C GLY A 40 8.73 -8.80 -12.00
N GLY A 41 9.00 -7.49 -11.91
CA GLY A 41 9.45 -6.66 -13.02
C GLY A 41 8.47 -6.55 -14.19
N HIS A 42 9.01 -6.62 -15.41
CA HIS A 42 8.20 -6.55 -16.65
C HIS A 42 7.18 -7.68 -16.74
N LEU A 43 7.53 -8.87 -16.23
CA LEU A 43 6.64 -10.01 -16.25
C LEU A 43 5.34 -9.69 -15.52
N ASN A 44 5.44 -9.30 -14.27
CA ASN A 44 4.28 -9.07 -13.42
C ASN A 44 3.44 -7.90 -13.93
N CYS A 45 4.07 -6.74 -14.07
CA CYS A 45 3.39 -5.53 -14.53
C CYS A 45 2.63 -5.71 -15.85
N LEU A 46 3.30 -6.27 -16.87
CA LEU A 46 2.72 -6.35 -18.21
C LEU A 46 1.72 -7.50 -18.37
N SER A 47 1.85 -8.58 -17.60
CA SER A 47 0.86 -9.66 -17.62
C SER A 47 -0.43 -9.27 -16.89
N GLU A 48 -0.33 -8.60 -15.75
CA GLU A 48 -1.51 -8.11 -15.01
C GLU A 48 -2.33 -7.11 -15.82
N LEU A 49 -1.69 -6.28 -16.65
CA LEU A 49 -2.39 -5.36 -17.55
C LEU A 49 -3.30 -6.04 -18.57
N VAL A 50 -3.04 -7.31 -18.89
CA VAL A 50 -3.72 -8.06 -19.95
C VAL A 50 -4.26 -9.40 -19.46
N GLU A 51 -4.47 -9.56 -18.16
CA GLU A 51 -4.88 -10.81 -17.51
C GLU A 51 -6.18 -11.40 -18.08
N ASP A 52 -7.09 -10.56 -18.58
CA ASP A 52 -8.35 -10.98 -19.18
C ASP A 52 -8.30 -11.19 -20.70
N THR A 53 -7.18 -10.87 -21.33
CA THR A 53 -7.14 -10.79 -22.80
C THR A 53 -5.94 -11.50 -23.43
N GLY A 54 -4.80 -11.41 -22.80
CA GLY A 54 -3.53 -11.86 -23.36
C GLY A 54 -2.73 -10.75 -24.03
N GLY A 55 -1.43 -10.96 -24.10
CA GLY A 55 -0.49 -9.97 -24.62
C GLY A 55 0.77 -10.60 -25.20
N LYS A 56 1.38 -9.87 -26.12
CA LYS A 56 2.62 -10.25 -26.76
C LYS A 56 3.63 -9.11 -26.68
N ILE A 57 4.75 -9.35 -26.02
CA ILE A 57 5.79 -8.38 -25.75
C ILE A 57 7.03 -8.68 -26.59
N ASN A 58 7.53 -7.68 -27.26
CA ASN A 58 8.81 -7.75 -27.98
C ASN A 58 9.95 -7.32 -27.06
N LEU A 59 10.79 -8.28 -26.65
CA LEU A 59 11.95 -8.04 -25.78
C LEU A 59 12.93 -7.01 -26.34
N ASP A 60 13.09 -6.98 -27.67
CA ASP A 60 14.04 -6.07 -28.32
C ASP A 60 13.63 -4.59 -28.21
N LYS A 61 12.38 -4.34 -27.83
CA LYS A 61 11.84 -2.99 -27.60
C LYS A 61 11.90 -2.53 -26.14
N LEU A 62 12.23 -3.42 -25.23
CA LEU A 62 12.43 -3.05 -23.82
C LEU A 62 13.76 -2.30 -23.68
N PRO A 63 13.80 -1.18 -22.96
CA PRO A 63 15.04 -0.45 -22.72
C PRO A 63 15.93 -1.23 -21.76
N VAL A 64 17.09 -1.64 -22.24
CA VAL A 64 18.09 -2.42 -21.48
C VAL A 64 19.37 -1.59 -21.34
N GLY A 65 19.78 -1.35 -20.10
CA GLY A 65 21.00 -0.59 -19.81
C GLY A 65 22.27 -1.45 -19.87
N ASP A 66 22.15 -2.74 -19.57
CA ASP A 66 23.25 -3.70 -19.62
C ASP A 66 22.96 -4.76 -20.70
N PRO A 67 23.71 -4.76 -21.81
CA PRO A 67 23.50 -5.70 -22.92
C PRO A 67 23.92 -7.14 -22.60
N THR A 68 24.53 -7.39 -21.45
CA THR A 68 24.93 -8.74 -21.01
C THR A 68 23.82 -9.51 -20.32
N LEU A 69 22.70 -8.84 -20.01
CA LEU A 69 21.56 -9.48 -19.36
C LEU A 69 20.91 -10.54 -20.26
N SER A 70 20.62 -11.69 -19.69
CA SER A 70 19.81 -12.73 -20.33
C SER A 70 18.34 -12.31 -20.45
N ALA A 71 17.59 -12.95 -21.32
CA ALA A 71 16.15 -12.73 -21.46
C ALA A 71 15.41 -12.87 -20.12
N LYS A 72 15.78 -13.86 -19.29
CA LYS A 72 15.20 -14.07 -17.96
C LYS A 72 15.44 -12.88 -17.03
N GLU A 73 16.64 -12.34 -17.02
CA GLU A 73 16.99 -11.18 -16.19
C GLU A 73 16.30 -9.91 -16.68
N ILE A 74 16.12 -9.74 -18.00
CA ILE A 74 15.35 -8.61 -18.55
C ILE A 74 13.87 -8.73 -18.16
N ILE A 75 13.25 -9.89 -18.34
CA ILE A 75 11.83 -10.15 -18.03
C ILE A 75 11.53 -9.90 -16.55
N GLY A 76 12.39 -10.38 -15.64
CA GLY A 76 12.23 -10.23 -14.21
C GLY A 76 12.81 -8.95 -13.61
N ASN A 77 13.26 -8.00 -14.42
CA ASN A 77 13.94 -6.79 -13.94
C ASN A 77 12.99 -5.85 -13.19
N GLU A 78 13.18 -5.72 -11.91
CA GLU A 78 12.40 -4.84 -11.02
C GLU A 78 12.88 -3.38 -11.09
N SER A 79 12.90 -2.80 -12.28
CA SER A 79 13.21 -1.38 -12.45
C SER A 79 12.02 -0.53 -12.05
N GLN A 80 12.02 -0.05 -10.83
CA GLN A 80 10.97 0.81 -10.27
C GLN A 80 10.93 2.20 -10.94
N GLU A 81 9.98 3.05 -10.52
CA GLU A 81 9.63 4.35 -11.13
C GLU A 81 9.21 4.25 -12.61
N ARG A 82 8.70 3.09 -13.00
CA ARG A 82 8.09 2.84 -14.31
C ARG A 82 6.62 2.48 -14.14
N MET A 83 5.87 2.74 -15.20
CA MET A 83 4.48 2.33 -15.31
C MET A 83 4.28 1.60 -16.62
N GLY A 84 3.58 0.46 -16.57
CA GLY A 84 3.02 -0.19 -17.75
C GLY A 84 1.62 0.35 -18.01
N LEU A 85 1.23 0.45 -19.27
CA LEU A 85 -0.13 0.87 -19.60
C LEU A 85 -0.61 0.27 -20.92
N VAL A 86 -1.92 0.15 -21.07
CA VAL A 86 -2.58 -0.19 -22.32
C VAL A 86 -3.28 1.05 -22.87
N ILE A 87 -3.07 1.30 -24.16
CA ILE A 87 -3.66 2.42 -24.89
C ILE A 87 -3.99 2.00 -26.32
N ALA A 88 -5.07 2.52 -26.88
CA ALA A 88 -5.39 2.26 -28.28
C ALA A 88 -4.34 2.90 -29.23
N GLU A 89 -3.96 2.18 -30.28
CA GLU A 89 -2.91 2.58 -31.24
C GLU A 89 -3.04 4.02 -31.74
N LYS A 90 -4.27 4.44 -32.09
CA LYS A 90 -4.57 5.82 -32.56
C LYS A 90 -4.24 6.92 -31.56
N HIS A 91 -4.01 6.59 -30.29
CA HIS A 91 -3.70 7.53 -29.21
C HIS A 91 -2.24 7.51 -28.76
N ILE A 92 -1.43 6.57 -29.25
CA ILE A 92 -0.01 6.44 -28.91
C ILE A 92 0.74 7.75 -29.13
N ASN A 93 0.57 8.38 -30.31
CA ASN A 93 1.23 9.64 -30.62
C ASN A 93 0.86 10.79 -29.68
N THR A 94 -0.36 10.79 -29.14
CA THR A 94 -0.78 11.80 -28.17
C THR A 94 -0.03 11.65 -26.86
N LEU A 95 0.02 10.45 -26.32
CA LEU A 95 0.76 10.14 -25.10
C LEU A 95 2.27 10.35 -25.30
N GLN A 96 2.81 9.95 -26.47
CA GLN A 96 4.22 10.15 -26.81
C GLN A 96 4.63 11.63 -26.71
N LYS A 97 3.83 12.54 -27.28
CA LYS A 97 4.08 13.99 -27.21
C LYS A 97 4.04 14.52 -25.77
N ILE A 98 3.13 14.01 -24.94
CA ILE A 98 3.06 14.38 -23.51
C ILE A 98 4.32 13.85 -22.80
N ALA A 99 4.69 12.60 -23.02
CA ALA A 99 5.87 11.98 -22.43
C ALA A 99 7.16 12.73 -22.81
N GLU A 100 7.31 13.14 -24.06
CA GLU A 100 8.45 13.94 -24.55
C GLU A 100 8.49 15.31 -23.87
N ARG A 101 7.36 16.00 -23.75
CA ARG A 101 7.26 17.29 -23.04
C ARG A 101 7.74 17.15 -21.60
N GLU A 102 7.33 16.10 -20.93
CA GLU A 102 7.70 15.82 -19.52
C GLU A 102 9.08 15.15 -19.38
N ARG A 103 9.77 14.90 -20.51
CA ARG A 103 11.06 14.18 -20.54
C ARG A 103 10.99 12.80 -19.89
N SER A 104 9.84 12.13 -20.03
CA SER A 104 9.58 10.77 -19.54
C SER A 104 9.70 9.80 -20.71
N PRO A 105 10.77 8.98 -20.78
CA PRO A 105 10.92 8.03 -21.88
C PRO A 105 9.72 7.07 -21.94
N MET A 106 9.19 6.86 -23.15
CA MET A 106 8.06 5.98 -23.41
C MET A 106 8.41 5.00 -24.53
N TYR A 107 8.01 3.75 -24.37
CA TYR A 107 8.30 2.67 -25.32
C TYR A 107 7.02 1.88 -25.59
N THR A 108 6.71 1.65 -26.88
CA THR A 108 5.65 0.72 -27.28
C THR A 108 6.26 -0.66 -27.44
N VAL A 109 6.05 -1.52 -26.46
CA VAL A 109 6.78 -2.79 -26.30
C VAL A 109 6.00 -4.01 -26.76
N GLY A 110 4.69 -3.89 -26.99
CA GLY A 110 3.88 -5.04 -27.36
C GLY A 110 2.43 -4.69 -27.68
N ASP A 111 1.64 -5.73 -27.90
CA ASP A 111 0.24 -5.65 -28.30
C ASP A 111 -0.64 -6.57 -27.46
N VAL A 112 -1.89 -6.13 -27.22
CA VAL A 112 -2.95 -6.96 -26.64
C VAL A 112 -3.45 -7.91 -27.72
N THR A 113 -3.54 -9.22 -27.44
CA THR A 113 -3.77 -10.25 -28.47
C THR A 113 -5.17 -10.84 -28.47
N GLY A 114 -5.86 -10.87 -27.34
CA GLY A 114 -7.17 -11.51 -27.19
C GLY A 114 -7.14 -13.04 -27.22
N ASN A 115 -5.98 -13.67 -27.06
CA ASN A 115 -5.81 -15.13 -27.18
C ASN A 115 -5.59 -15.84 -25.84
N ASN A 116 -5.73 -15.14 -24.71
CA ASN A 116 -5.51 -15.63 -23.34
C ASN A 116 -4.12 -16.25 -23.11
N ARG A 117 -3.12 -15.74 -23.82
CA ARG A 117 -1.72 -16.12 -23.64
C ARG A 117 -0.87 -14.90 -23.39
N PHE A 118 0.19 -15.06 -22.61
CA PHE A 118 1.19 -14.03 -22.40
C PHE A 118 2.55 -14.50 -22.92
N THR A 119 3.11 -13.73 -23.85
CA THR A 119 4.29 -14.14 -24.61
C THR A 119 5.35 -13.04 -24.59
N PHE A 120 6.60 -13.42 -24.31
CA PHE A 120 7.77 -12.62 -24.62
C PHE A 120 8.49 -13.25 -25.82
N GLU A 121 8.75 -12.45 -26.84
CA GLU A 121 9.52 -12.87 -28.01
C GLU A 121 10.65 -11.88 -28.32
N SER A 122 11.75 -12.37 -28.86
CA SER A 122 12.78 -11.57 -29.47
C SER A 122 12.78 -11.83 -30.97
N LYS A 123 12.60 -10.78 -31.77
CA LYS A 123 12.71 -10.86 -33.23
C LYS A 123 14.14 -10.96 -33.68
N THR A 124 15.07 -10.43 -32.88
CA THR A 124 16.50 -10.41 -33.20
C THR A 124 17.13 -11.81 -33.07
N SER A 125 16.84 -12.51 -31.97
CA SER A 125 17.34 -13.88 -31.75
C SER A 125 16.43 -14.96 -32.36
N GLY A 126 15.16 -14.64 -32.59
CA GLY A 126 14.12 -15.61 -32.99
C GLY A 126 13.59 -16.46 -31.85
N ASP A 127 13.98 -16.15 -30.61
CA ASP A 127 13.59 -16.92 -29.44
C ASP A 127 12.25 -16.44 -28.85
N THR A 128 11.55 -17.39 -28.25
CA THR A 128 10.35 -17.12 -27.39
C THR A 128 10.62 -17.65 -25.99
N PRO A 129 11.32 -16.86 -25.15
CA PRO A 129 11.74 -17.33 -23.84
C PRO A 129 10.58 -17.57 -22.87
N MET A 130 9.39 -17.05 -23.19
CA MET A 130 8.18 -17.27 -22.42
C MET A 130 6.95 -17.26 -23.33
N ASP A 131 6.10 -18.28 -23.19
CA ASP A 131 4.78 -18.37 -23.81
C ASP A 131 3.87 -19.23 -22.92
N LEU A 132 3.05 -18.59 -22.08
CA LEU A 132 2.21 -19.25 -21.11
C LEU A 132 0.74 -18.87 -21.30
N ALA A 133 -0.16 -19.80 -21.01
CA ALA A 133 -1.57 -19.47 -20.89
C ALA A 133 -1.80 -18.62 -19.62
N LEU A 134 -2.68 -17.63 -19.70
CA LEU A 134 -3.00 -16.79 -18.53
C LEU A 134 -3.62 -17.58 -17.38
N ASP A 135 -4.39 -18.62 -17.71
CA ASP A 135 -4.93 -19.54 -16.69
C ASP A 135 -3.84 -20.27 -15.88
N ASP A 136 -2.70 -20.56 -16.50
CA ASP A 136 -1.54 -21.15 -15.82
C ASP A 136 -0.80 -20.13 -14.94
N MET A 137 -0.85 -18.86 -15.32
CA MET A 137 -0.19 -17.77 -14.59
C MET A 137 -1.05 -17.25 -13.42
N PHE A 138 -2.33 -17.01 -13.67
CA PHE A 138 -3.28 -16.38 -12.73
C PHE A 138 -4.34 -17.34 -12.22
N GLY A 139 -4.30 -18.61 -12.62
CA GLY A 139 -5.25 -19.63 -12.18
C GLY A 139 -5.30 -19.78 -10.66
N SER A 140 -6.39 -20.35 -10.16
CA SER A 140 -6.62 -20.47 -8.72
C SER A 140 -5.54 -21.30 -8.04
N SER A 141 -4.82 -20.66 -7.13
CA SER A 141 -3.94 -21.39 -6.21
C SER A 141 -4.74 -22.41 -5.40
N PRO A 142 -4.16 -23.59 -5.06
CA PRO A 142 -4.80 -24.52 -4.14
C PRO A 142 -5.21 -23.79 -2.85
N LYS A 143 -6.42 -24.10 -2.35
CA LYS A 143 -6.89 -23.49 -1.10
C LYS A 143 -5.89 -23.77 0.01
N THR A 144 -5.35 -22.73 0.62
CA THR A 144 -4.57 -22.85 1.84
C THR A 144 -5.52 -23.10 3.01
N ILE A 145 -5.40 -24.27 3.63
CA ILE A 145 -6.16 -24.60 4.83
C ILE A 145 -5.25 -24.34 6.03
N MET A 146 -5.60 -23.33 6.82
CA MET A 146 -4.91 -23.03 8.07
C MET A 146 -5.60 -23.76 9.22
N THR A 147 -4.87 -24.66 9.88
CA THR A 147 -5.36 -25.41 11.05
C THR A 147 -4.51 -25.03 12.24
N ASP A 148 -5.13 -24.45 13.25
CA ASP A 148 -4.45 -24.01 14.46
C ASP A 148 -5.37 -24.13 15.68
N LYS A 149 -4.80 -24.00 16.86
CA LYS A 149 -5.51 -24.06 18.15
C LYS A 149 -5.39 -22.74 18.87
N THR A 150 -6.48 -22.30 19.47
CA THR A 150 -6.45 -21.17 20.37
C THR A 150 -5.53 -21.45 21.55
N VAL A 151 -4.50 -20.64 21.71
CA VAL A 151 -3.57 -20.68 22.84
C VAL A 151 -3.96 -19.61 23.84
N GLN A 152 -4.29 -20.01 25.06
CA GLN A 152 -4.55 -19.05 26.13
C GLN A 152 -3.24 -18.44 26.64
N ARG A 153 -3.12 -17.13 26.49
CA ARG A 153 -2.01 -16.35 27.03
C ARG A 153 -2.46 -15.61 28.29
N ASN A 154 -1.78 -15.87 29.39
CA ASN A 154 -2.08 -15.23 30.66
C ASN A 154 -1.11 -14.06 30.89
N TYR A 155 -1.66 -12.86 30.94
CA TYR A 155 -0.91 -11.66 31.29
C TYR A 155 -1.17 -11.26 32.73
N LYS A 156 -0.12 -10.86 33.44
CA LYS A 156 -0.26 -10.36 34.80
C LYS A 156 -0.94 -8.99 34.78
N ASN A 157 -1.93 -8.79 35.64
CA ASN A 157 -2.53 -7.49 35.82
C ASN A 157 -1.48 -6.46 36.30
N PRO A 158 -1.46 -5.25 35.72
CA PRO A 158 -0.55 -4.21 36.17
C PRO A 158 -0.82 -3.84 37.64
N ARG A 159 0.27 -3.66 38.39
CA ARG A 159 0.19 -3.20 39.77
C ARG A 159 0.79 -1.82 39.85
N TYR A 160 -0.01 -0.83 40.26
CA TYR A 160 0.44 0.55 40.39
C TYR A 160 -0.07 1.15 41.68
N LYS A 161 0.64 2.16 42.17
CA LYS A 161 0.29 2.92 43.39
C LYS A 161 -0.15 4.30 42.95
N THR A 162 -1.36 4.72 43.33
CA THR A 162 -1.94 6.02 42.95
C THR A 162 -1.08 7.21 43.39
N LYS A 163 -0.37 7.11 44.53
CA LYS A 163 0.59 8.14 44.96
C LYS A 163 1.79 8.35 44.02
N ASN A 164 2.04 7.42 43.09
CA ASN A 164 3.15 7.46 42.15
C ASN A 164 2.69 7.82 40.73
N LEU A 165 1.49 8.35 40.52
CA LEU A 165 0.95 8.68 39.22
C LEU A 165 1.86 9.62 38.42
N HIS A 166 2.52 10.57 39.05
CA HIS A 166 3.46 11.49 38.41
C HIS A 166 4.66 10.74 37.81
N ILE A 167 5.19 9.73 38.51
CA ILE A 167 6.30 8.90 38.03
C ILE A 167 5.86 8.08 36.80
N TYR A 168 4.66 7.51 36.86
CA TYR A 168 4.14 6.74 35.69
C TYR A 168 3.87 7.65 34.51
N LEU A 169 3.39 8.87 34.72
CA LEU A 169 3.23 9.86 33.65
C LEU A 169 4.57 10.19 33.00
N GLU A 170 5.60 10.47 33.79
CA GLU A 170 6.94 10.73 33.28
C GLU A 170 7.50 9.56 32.49
N GLN A 171 7.29 8.33 32.98
CA GLN A 171 7.70 7.12 32.26
C GLN A 171 6.98 6.96 30.92
N VAL A 172 5.67 7.23 30.87
CA VAL A 172 4.89 7.17 29.63
C VAL A 172 5.36 8.23 28.63
N LEU A 173 5.63 9.45 29.09
CA LEU A 173 6.12 10.53 28.22
C LEU A 173 7.52 10.28 27.66
N GLN A 174 8.29 9.38 28.26
CA GLN A 174 9.62 8.96 27.78
C GLN A 174 9.61 7.73 26.88
N LEU A 175 8.45 7.06 26.72
CA LEU A 175 8.35 5.95 25.77
C LEU A 175 8.64 6.43 24.36
N GLU A 176 9.39 5.65 23.59
CA GLU A 176 9.73 5.97 22.21
C GLU A 176 8.48 6.29 21.36
N ALA A 177 7.39 5.53 21.55
CA ALA A 177 6.13 5.75 20.84
C ALA A 177 5.43 7.06 21.22
N VAL A 178 5.73 7.65 22.37
CA VAL A 178 5.05 8.84 22.92
C VAL A 178 5.93 10.08 22.91
N ALA A 179 7.25 9.91 23.05
CA ALA A 179 8.22 10.99 23.11
C ALA A 179 8.17 11.91 21.89
N CYS A 180 8.66 13.12 22.05
CA CYS A 180 8.67 14.15 21.01
C CYS A 180 9.32 13.69 19.71
N LYS A 181 8.64 13.96 18.59
CA LYS A 181 9.06 13.61 17.22
C LYS A 181 9.39 14.85 16.36
N ASP A 182 9.73 15.97 16.96
CA ASP A 182 9.97 17.25 16.26
C ASP A 182 10.97 17.11 15.12
N TRP A 183 12.02 16.33 15.32
CA TRP A 183 13.02 16.06 14.31
C TRP A 183 12.45 15.37 13.06
N SER A 184 11.45 14.51 13.22
CA SER A 184 10.75 13.83 12.14
C SER A 184 9.68 14.74 11.54
N THR A 185 8.76 15.26 12.35
CA THR A 185 7.60 16.04 11.91
C THR A 185 7.97 17.38 11.28
N ASN A 186 9.12 17.96 11.62
CA ASN A 186 9.57 19.25 11.05
C ASN A 186 10.44 19.10 9.81
N LYS A 187 10.93 17.91 9.49
CA LYS A 187 11.81 17.67 8.34
C LYS A 187 11.17 16.89 7.21
N VAL A 188 10.35 15.90 7.55
CA VAL A 188 9.74 14.97 6.59
C VAL A 188 8.24 14.84 6.84
N ASP A 189 7.49 14.52 5.78
CA ASP A 189 6.08 14.12 5.80
C ASP A 189 5.11 15.07 6.50
N ARG A 190 5.52 16.31 6.70
CA ARG A 190 4.68 17.30 7.36
C ARG A 190 3.52 17.75 6.49
N CYS A 191 3.80 18.02 5.22
CA CYS A 191 2.83 18.45 4.22
C CYS A 191 3.17 17.81 2.89
N VAL A 192 2.21 17.13 2.28
CA VAL A 192 2.35 16.55 0.95
C VAL A 192 1.25 17.10 0.04
N GLY A 193 1.63 17.54 -1.16
CA GLY A 193 0.71 17.88 -2.23
C GLY A 193 0.16 19.32 -2.29
N GLY A 194 0.45 20.18 -1.35
CA GLY A 194 0.14 21.62 -1.44
C GLY A 194 -1.32 22.05 -1.20
N LYS A 195 -2.27 21.11 -1.14
CA LYS A 195 -3.70 21.38 -0.83
C LYS A 195 -4.07 20.96 0.60
N VAL A 196 -3.12 21.01 1.52
CA VAL A 196 -3.33 20.58 2.90
C VAL A 196 -4.19 21.59 3.63
N ALA A 197 -5.41 21.20 4.02
CA ALA A 197 -6.31 21.99 4.83
C ALA A 197 -6.06 21.77 6.34
N LYS A 198 -5.66 20.56 6.73
CA LYS A 198 -5.32 20.22 8.11
C LYS A 198 -4.17 19.21 8.15
N GLN A 199 -3.18 19.47 8.97
CA GLN A 199 -1.99 18.66 9.13
C GLN A 199 -1.74 18.29 10.60
N GLN A 200 -0.74 17.47 10.86
CA GLN A 200 -0.38 17.02 12.20
C GLN A 200 0.08 18.14 13.14
N CYS A 201 0.83 19.12 12.64
CA CYS A 201 1.30 20.26 13.46
C CYS A 201 0.25 21.37 13.50
N VAL A 202 -0.16 21.77 14.70
CA VAL A 202 -1.25 22.72 14.92
C VAL A 202 -0.89 23.78 15.97
N GLY A 203 -1.65 24.87 15.97
CA GLY A 203 -1.52 25.97 16.91
C GLY A 203 -0.27 26.83 16.72
N PRO A 204 -0.10 27.88 17.53
CA PRO A 204 1.05 28.80 17.41
C PRO A 204 2.40 28.14 17.58
N LEU A 205 2.49 27.09 18.40
CA LEU A 205 3.73 26.37 18.67
C LEU A 205 4.02 25.27 17.63
N GLN A 206 3.09 25.02 16.70
CA GLN A 206 3.23 23.97 15.68
C GLN A 206 3.61 22.61 16.25
N ILE A 207 2.90 22.19 17.29
CA ILE A 207 3.11 20.92 17.98
C ILE A 207 2.32 19.81 17.25
N PRO A 208 2.86 18.58 17.11
CA PRO A 208 2.20 17.47 16.40
C PRO A 208 1.08 16.84 17.27
N LEU A 209 0.00 17.56 17.50
CA LEU A 209 -1.13 17.17 18.35
C LEU A 209 -2.33 16.65 17.58
N ASN A 210 -2.28 16.68 16.25
CA ASN A 210 -3.43 16.35 15.42
C ASN A 210 -3.22 15.01 14.71
N ASN A 211 -4.20 14.11 14.84
CA ASN A 211 -4.17 12.77 14.26
C ASN A 211 -5.11 12.60 13.06
N VAL A 212 -5.63 13.70 12.52
CA VAL A 212 -6.40 13.71 11.27
C VAL A 212 -5.73 14.59 10.23
N GLY A 213 -5.52 14.07 9.03
CA GLY A 213 -5.11 14.84 7.87
C GLY A 213 -6.32 15.21 7.02
N VAL A 214 -6.37 16.44 6.51
CA VAL A 214 -7.41 16.87 5.57
C VAL A 214 -6.76 17.53 4.37
N MET A 215 -7.11 17.04 3.17
CA MET A 215 -6.71 17.63 1.91
C MET A 215 -7.92 18.21 1.18
N ALA A 216 -7.81 19.44 0.72
CA ALA A 216 -8.81 20.05 -0.15
C ALA A 216 -8.79 19.39 -1.54
N LEU A 217 -9.94 19.24 -2.17
CA LEU A 217 -10.04 18.69 -3.53
C LEU A 217 -9.53 19.69 -4.58
N ASP A 218 -9.78 20.97 -4.35
CA ASP A 218 -9.31 22.04 -5.23
C ASP A 218 -8.86 23.28 -4.43
N TYR A 219 -8.50 24.38 -5.11
CA TYR A 219 -8.05 25.63 -4.48
C TYR A 219 -9.18 26.62 -4.17
N ASN A 220 -10.36 26.44 -4.70
CA ASN A 220 -11.47 27.38 -4.62
C ASN A 220 -12.68 26.85 -3.87
N GLY A 221 -12.83 25.53 -3.83
CA GLY A 221 -13.94 24.83 -3.16
C GLY A 221 -13.76 24.71 -1.65
N LYS A 222 -14.75 24.12 -1.04
CA LYS A 222 -14.81 23.85 0.40
C LYS A 222 -14.84 22.35 0.71
N GLU A 223 -14.74 21.50 -0.31
CA GLU A 223 -14.75 20.04 -0.16
C GLU A 223 -13.34 19.50 0.02
N GLY A 224 -13.23 18.45 0.82
CA GLY A 224 -11.96 17.80 1.13
C GLY A 224 -12.11 16.31 1.36
N ILE A 225 -10.97 15.66 1.57
CA ILE A 225 -10.87 14.28 2.04
C ILE A 225 -10.13 14.30 3.37
N ALA A 226 -10.79 13.76 4.39
CA ALA A 226 -10.18 13.51 5.69
C ALA A 226 -9.62 12.09 5.74
N THR A 227 -8.46 11.92 6.36
CA THR A 227 -7.83 10.62 6.60
C THR A 227 -7.29 10.50 8.02
N SER A 228 -7.35 9.30 8.57
CA SER A 228 -6.75 8.99 9.87
C SER A 228 -6.30 7.54 9.94
N ILE A 229 -5.55 7.20 10.97
CA ILE A 229 -5.04 5.84 11.20
C ILE A 229 -5.38 5.41 12.62
N GLY A 230 -5.64 4.10 12.79
CA GLY A 230 -5.77 3.46 14.08
C GLY A 230 -4.93 2.18 14.15
N HIS A 231 -4.27 1.95 15.30
CA HIS A 231 -3.31 0.87 15.48
C HIS A 231 -3.14 0.50 16.96
N ALA A 232 -3.44 -0.73 17.34
CA ALA A 232 -3.46 -1.16 18.74
C ALA A 232 -2.71 -2.49 19.00
N PRO A 233 -1.40 -2.61 18.69
CA PRO A 233 -0.66 -3.87 18.75
C PRO A 233 -0.56 -4.44 20.17
N ILE A 234 -0.38 -3.59 21.20
CA ILE A 234 -0.27 -4.02 22.59
C ILE A 234 -1.58 -4.61 23.11
N SER A 235 -2.70 -3.95 22.82
CA SER A 235 -4.03 -4.49 23.11
C SER A 235 -4.27 -5.82 22.37
N GLY A 236 -3.80 -5.90 21.13
CA GLY A 236 -3.86 -7.10 20.29
C GLY A 236 -3.11 -8.28 20.86
N LEU A 237 -1.94 -8.07 21.48
CA LEU A 237 -1.19 -9.12 22.15
C LEU A 237 -2.00 -9.75 23.31
N ILE A 238 -2.72 -8.94 24.07
CA ILE A 238 -3.54 -9.39 25.20
C ILE A 238 -4.79 -10.10 24.70
N ASN A 239 -5.48 -9.47 23.74
CA ASN A 239 -6.72 -9.99 23.17
C ASN A 239 -6.85 -9.51 21.72
N SER A 240 -6.77 -10.44 20.78
CA SER A 240 -6.81 -10.18 19.34
C SER A 240 -8.09 -9.46 18.90
N LYS A 241 -9.26 -9.88 19.42
CA LYS A 241 -10.57 -9.27 19.14
C LYS A 241 -10.65 -7.83 19.65
N ALA A 242 -10.25 -7.59 20.89
CA ALA A 242 -10.29 -6.27 21.51
C ALA A 242 -9.30 -5.30 20.84
N GLY A 243 -8.07 -5.73 20.59
CA GLY A 243 -7.06 -4.91 19.91
C GLY A 243 -7.49 -4.51 18.50
N SER A 244 -8.09 -5.43 17.76
CA SER A 244 -8.58 -5.15 16.40
C SER A 244 -9.73 -4.13 16.40
N ARG A 245 -10.69 -4.25 17.33
CA ARG A 245 -11.74 -3.22 17.51
C ARG A 245 -11.16 -1.87 17.93
N ASN A 246 -10.14 -1.86 18.81
CA ASN A 246 -9.46 -0.64 19.22
C ASN A 246 -8.80 0.06 18.03
N SER A 247 -8.25 -0.68 17.06
CA SER A 247 -7.69 -0.07 15.85
C SER A 247 -8.76 0.67 15.03
N ILE A 248 -9.95 0.10 14.84
CA ILE A 248 -11.08 0.83 14.21
C ILE A 248 -11.49 2.03 15.07
N THR A 249 -11.64 1.82 16.37
CA THR A 249 -12.06 2.89 17.29
C THR A 249 -11.10 4.08 17.25
N GLU A 250 -9.80 3.83 17.28
CA GLU A 250 -8.80 4.89 17.17
C GLU A 250 -8.89 5.63 15.84
N ALA A 251 -8.97 4.92 14.71
CA ALA A 251 -9.13 5.55 13.41
C ALA A 251 -10.38 6.44 13.37
N LEU A 252 -11.52 5.94 13.83
CA LEU A 252 -12.77 6.70 13.85
C LEU A 252 -12.73 7.89 14.82
N THR A 253 -12.20 7.73 16.02
CA THR A 253 -12.09 8.84 16.98
C THR A 253 -11.11 9.92 16.54
N ASN A 254 -10.16 9.59 15.68
CA ASN A 254 -9.27 10.56 15.04
C ASN A 254 -9.97 11.32 13.90
N ILE A 255 -10.74 10.63 13.03
CA ILE A 255 -11.33 11.25 11.84
C ILE A 255 -12.54 12.15 12.14
N ILE A 256 -13.27 11.91 13.23
CA ILE A 256 -14.47 12.70 13.60
C ILE A 256 -14.20 14.19 13.86
N TRP A 257 -12.94 14.60 13.98
CA TRP A 257 -12.54 16.01 14.09
C TRP A 257 -12.46 16.75 12.74
N ALA A 258 -12.76 16.05 11.65
CA ALA A 258 -13.06 16.65 10.35
C ALA A 258 -14.59 16.77 10.20
N PRO A 259 -15.10 17.79 9.49
CA PRO A 259 -16.53 17.95 9.24
C PRO A 259 -17.01 16.97 8.17
N LEU A 260 -17.11 15.70 8.52
CA LEU A 260 -17.52 14.62 7.62
C LEU A 260 -18.91 14.87 7.03
N LYS A 261 -19.07 14.63 5.73
CA LYS A 261 -20.28 14.96 4.97
C LYS A 261 -21.52 14.20 5.45
N ASP A 262 -21.37 12.91 5.77
CA ASP A 262 -22.47 12.02 6.19
C ASP A 262 -22.15 11.27 7.48
N ASN A 263 -21.49 11.94 8.42
CA ASN A 263 -21.03 11.35 9.69
C ASN A 263 -20.08 10.15 9.50
N ILE A 264 -19.92 9.35 10.53
CA ILE A 264 -19.04 8.16 10.50
C ILE A 264 -19.48 7.09 9.51
N LYS A 265 -20.74 7.05 9.12
CA LYS A 265 -21.26 6.05 8.16
C LYS A 265 -20.73 6.25 6.74
N SER A 266 -20.27 7.46 6.41
CA SER A 266 -19.61 7.74 5.13
C SER A 266 -18.12 7.41 5.11
N VAL A 267 -17.57 7.00 6.25
CA VAL A 267 -16.16 6.65 6.36
C VAL A 267 -15.91 5.26 5.79
N SER A 268 -15.01 5.19 4.82
CA SER A 268 -14.50 3.95 4.27
C SER A 268 -13.21 3.56 4.98
N LEU A 269 -13.06 2.26 5.27
CA LEU A 269 -11.93 1.72 5.99
C LEU A 269 -11.05 0.87 5.06
N SER A 270 -9.74 0.90 5.28
CA SER A 270 -8.79 -0.06 4.72
C SER A 270 -8.09 -0.79 5.84
N ALA A 271 -8.01 -2.12 5.76
CA ALA A 271 -7.42 -2.96 6.80
C ALA A 271 -6.10 -3.57 6.32
N ASN A 272 -4.99 -3.18 6.94
CA ASN A 272 -3.67 -3.75 6.66
C ASN A 272 -3.28 -4.71 7.80
N TRP A 273 -3.25 -6.00 7.49
CA TRP A 273 -2.96 -7.07 8.44
C TRP A 273 -1.47 -7.38 8.48
N MET A 274 -0.86 -7.27 9.64
CA MET A 274 0.53 -7.58 9.91
C MET A 274 0.56 -8.72 10.94
N TRP A 275 0.73 -9.98 10.51
CA TRP A 275 0.53 -11.12 11.40
C TRP A 275 1.63 -12.18 11.27
N PRO A 276 2.14 -12.72 12.38
CA PRO A 276 3.14 -13.78 12.38
C PRO A 276 2.49 -15.17 12.27
N CYS A 277 1.73 -15.41 11.18
CA CYS A 277 1.11 -16.72 10.94
C CYS A 277 2.11 -17.87 10.94
N LYS A 278 1.65 -19.10 11.09
CA LYS A 278 2.46 -20.31 11.25
C LYS A 278 3.27 -20.38 12.56
N ASN A 279 3.06 -19.44 13.49
CA ASN A 279 3.50 -19.58 14.87
C ASN A 279 2.32 -20.05 15.71
N GLU A 280 2.60 -20.80 16.78
CA GLU A 280 1.58 -21.45 17.60
C GLU A 280 0.49 -20.49 18.10
N GLY A 281 -0.75 -20.77 17.75
CA GLY A 281 -1.93 -19.98 18.10
C GLY A 281 -2.14 -18.70 17.30
N GLU A 282 -1.25 -18.32 16.39
CA GLU A 282 -1.36 -17.06 15.67
C GLU A 282 -2.36 -17.09 14.51
N ASP A 283 -2.52 -18.23 13.85
CA ASP A 283 -3.53 -18.38 12.80
C ASP A 283 -4.95 -18.32 13.40
N ALA A 284 -5.17 -18.93 14.55
CA ALA A 284 -6.43 -18.85 15.29
C ALA A 284 -6.71 -17.42 15.74
N ARG A 285 -5.70 -16.69 16.23
CA ARG A 285 -5.80 -15.29 16.64
C ARG A 285 -6.09 -14.36 15.48
N LEU A 286 -5.52 -14.62 14.29
CA LEU A 286 -5.86 -13.86 13.08
C LEU A 286 -7.34 -14.05 12.72
N TYR A 287 -7.83 -15.28 12.70
CA TYR A 287 -9.25 -15.54 12.44
C TYR A 287 -10.17 -14.78 13.40
N GLU A 288 -9.89 -14.84 14.71
CA GLU A 288 -10.64 -14.11 15.72
C GLU A 288 -10.60 -12.58 15.52
N ALA A 289 -9.46 -12.05 15.10
CA ALA A 289 -9.28 -10.63 14.84
C ALA A 289 -10.09 -10.17 13.62
N VAL A 290 -10.05 -10.95 12.52
CA VAL A 290 -10.83 -10.68 11.29
C VAL A 290 -12.33 -10.74 11.59
N GLU A 291 -12.79 -11.78 12.29
CA GLU A 291 -14.18 -11.90 12.72
C GLU A 291 -14.63 -10.67 13.53
N ALA A 292 -13.82 -10.25 14.50
CA ALA A 292 -14.15 -9.11 15.37
C ALA A 292 -14.24 -7.79 14.60
N ILE A 293 -13.37 -7.56 13.62
CA ILE A 293 -13.41 -6.38 12.73
C ILE A 293 -14.64 -6.42 11.84
N SER A 294 -14.91 -7.58 11.22
CA SER A 294 -16.06 -7.74 10.35
C SER A 294 -17.37 -7.42 11.07
N MET A 295 -17.59 -8.05 12.23
CA MET A 295 -18.78 -7.81 13.04
C MET A 295 -18.90 -6.35 13.48
N PHE A 296 -17.79 -5.77 13.96
CA PHE A 296 -17.78 -4.39 14.46
C PHE A 296 -18.04 -3.37 13.33
N SER A 297 -17.47 -3.59 12.15
CA SER A 297 -17.70 -2.73 10.98
C SER A 297 -19.18 -2.80 10.51
N ILE A 298 -19.79 -3.99 10.54
CA ILE A 298 -21.22 -4.17 10.22
C ILE A 298 -22.09 -3.41 11.24
N GLU A 299 -21.82 -3.54 12.52
CA GLU A 299 -22.54 -2.83 13.59
C GLU A 299 -22.46 -1.31 13.45
N LEU A 300 -21.30 -0.80 13.05
CA LEU A 300 -21.07 0.64 12.84
C LEU A 300 -21.63 1.15 11.51
N GLY A 301 -21.89 0.25 10.56
CA GLY A 301 -22.30 0.59 9.19
C GLY A 301 -21.15 1.13 8.33
N ASN A 302 -19.89 0.77 8.65
CA ASN A 302 -18.73 1.11 7.86
C ASN A 302 -18.36 -0.03 6.90
N ASN A 303 -17.90 0.32 5.71
CA ASN A 303 -17.36 -0.65 4.76
C ASN A 303 -15.83 -0.79 4.89
N VAL A 304 -15.33 -1.98 4.55
CA VAL A 304 -13.90 -2.27 4.43
C VAL A 304 -13.64 -2.82 3.02
N PRO A 305 -13.64 -1.96 1.99
CA PRO A 305 -13.58 -2.41 0.60
C PRO A 305 -12.19 -2.90 0.17
N THR A 306 -11.16 -2.54 0.91
CA THR A 306 -9.78 -2.87 0.55
C THR A 306 -8.94 -3.16 1.78
N GLY A 307 -7.85 -3.84 1.55
CA GLY A 307 -6.88 -4.17 2.58
C GLY A 307 -5.69 -4.90 1.98
N LYS A 308 -4.76 -5.23 2.84
CA LYS A 308 -3.53 -5.95 2.50
C LYS A 308 -3.12 -6.82 3.68
N ASP A 309 -2.38 -7.87 3.42
CA ASP A 309 -1.82 -8.72 4.46
C ASP A 309 -0.32 -8.95 4.30
N SER A 310 0.35 -9.15 5.44
CA SER A 310 1.71 -9.64 5.57
C SER A 310 1.72 -10.68 6.69
N LEU A 311 1.71 -11.97 6.30
CA LEU A 311 1.42 -13.07 7.22
C LEU A 311 2.67 -13.79 7.75
N SER A 312 3.86 -13.28 7.49
CA SER A 312 5.12 -13.87 7.95
C SER A 312 5.96 -12.90 8.77
N MET A 313 5.31 -12.15 9.65
CA MET A 313 5.90 -11.04 10.41
C MET A 313 6.83 -11.52 11.53
N LYS A 314 8.02 -11.96 11.14
CA LYS A 314 9.11 -12.34 12.04
C LYS A 314 10.46 -12.12 11.41
N GLN A 315 11.46 -11.89 12.24
CA GLN A 315 12.86 -11.75 11.84
C GLN A 315 13.70 -12.82 12.52
N ARG A 316 14.51 -13.53 11.73
CA ARG A 316 15.52 -14.46 12.24
C ARG A 316 16.89 -13.81 12.27
N TYR A 317 17.54 -13.96 13.40
CA TYR A 317 18.94 -13.65 13.59
C TYR A 317 19.73 -14.99 13.75
N SER A 318 21.04 -14.94 13.89
CA SER A 318 21.84 -16.15 14.04
C SER A 318 21.39 -17.02 15.22
N ASP A 319 21.05 -16.40 16.35
CA ASP A 319 20.84 -17.08 17.62
C ASP A 319 19.41 -16.87 18.20
N GLU A 320 18.60 -16.07 17.53
CA GLU A 320 17.24 -15.79 18.00
C GLU A 320 16.25 -15.50 16.87
N GLU A 321 14.98 -15.68 17.17
CA GLU A 321 13.87 -15.28 16.31
C GLU A 321 13.01 -14.26 17.05
N VAL A 322 12.78 -13.10 16.43
CA VAL A 322 11.90 -12.06 16.94
C VAL A 322 10.57 -12.11 16.18
N ILE A 323 9.49 -12.38 16.90
CA ILE A 323 8.14 -12.46 16.37
C ILE A 323 7.44 -11.14 16.62
N SER A 324 6.93 -10.52 15.56
CA SER A 324 6.13 -9.29 15.65
C SER A 324 4.77 -9.57 16.33
N PRO A 325 4.22 -8.63 17.10
CA PRO A 325 2.83 -8.76 17.53
C PRO A 325 1.88 -8.76 16.34
N GLY A 326 0.94 -9.71 16.32
CA GLY A 326 -0.14 -9.72 15.35
C GLY A 326 -1.03 -8.49 15.55
N THR A 327 -1.23 -7.70 14.49
CA THR A 327 -2.00 -6.46 14.53
C THR A 327 -2.66 -6.14 13.20
N VAL A 328 -3.66 -5.28 13.25
CA VAL A 328 -4.24 -4.63 12.09
C VAL A 328 -4.06 -3.12 12.18
N ILE A 329 -3.64 -2.52 11.08
CA ILE A 329 -3.59 -1.07 10.92
C ILE A 329 -4.81 -0.67 10.10
N ILE A 330 -5.67 0.16 10.65
CA ILE A 330 -6.88 0.67 10.01
C ILE A 330 -6.60 2.08 9.50
N THR A 331 -6.78 2.28 8.20
CA THR A 331 -6.86 3.62 7.63
C THR A 331 -8.33 3.95 7.40
N ALA A 332 -8.75 5.11 7.88
CA ALA A 332 -10.09 5.65 7.66
C ALA A 332 -10.01 6.82 6.68
N ALA A 333 -10.94 6.89 5.73
CA ALA A 333 -11.06 7.98 4.78
C ALA A 333 -12.53 8.40 4.62
N GLY A 334 -12.78 9.71 4.53
CA GLY A 334 -14.13 10.24 4.36
C GLY A 334 -14.14 11.60 3.71
N ASN A 335 -15.20 11.88 2.94
CA ASN A 335 -15.42 13.21 2.38
C ASN A 335 -15.82 14.20 3.48
N CYS A 336 -15.30 15.41 3.41
CA CYS A 336 -15.56 16.47 4.38
C CYS A 336 -15.65 17.86 3.72
#